data_1d5dd1cf216331679c5ade39f663e598
#
_entry.id   1d5dd1cf216331679c5ade39f663e598
#
_cell.length_a   1.000
_cell.length_b   1.000
_cell.length_c   1.000
_cell.angle_alpha   90.00
_cell.angle_beta   90.00
_cell.angle_gamma   90.00
#
_symmetry.space_group_name_H-M   'P 1'
#
loop_
_entity.id
_entity.type
_entity.pdbx_description
1 polymer ?
#
loop_
_entity_poly.entity_id
_entity_poly.type
_entity_poly.pdbx_seq_one_letter_code
_entity_poly.pdbx_strand_id
1 'polypeptide(L)'
;MQCQDVHCVDWNAIDTHLLATGSADHAVNIWDMRKLDKSGKATPVYVLEGHTNGITSLQWYPGQSSVLASGASDSLINVWDISRIQSDSNDTTAALVFQHSGHRGEVTDFQWNATEKWTMLSVSDESQPSGGGTVQAWRVNDMVYTDEEKVLQELQQY
;
A
#
# COMPACT_ATOMS: atom_id res chain seq x y z
N MET A 1 -4.72 17.82 16.00
CA MET A 1 -4.23 16.69 15.22
C MET A 1 -2.72 16.77 15.26
N GLN A 2 -2.06 15.89 16.00
CA GLN A 2 -0.59 15.84 16.05
C GLN A 2 -0.14 15.24 14.73
N CYS A 3 0.46 16.05 13.88
CA CYS A 3 1.10 15.58 12.66
C CYS A 3 2.41 14.94 13.10
N GLN A 4 2.49 13.63 13.08
CA GLN A 4 3.76 12.94 13.25
C GLN A 4 4.58 13.08 11.95
N ASP A 5 5.86 12.78 12.01
CA ASP A 5 6.76 12.94 10.88
C ASP A 5 6.28 12.11 9.68
N VAL A 6 6.15 12.76 8.53
CA VAL A 6 5.83 12.10 7.26
C VAL A 6 7.13 11.60 6.63
N HIS A 7 7.21 10.31 6.38
CA HIS A 7 8.43 9.67 5.90
C HIS A 7 8.46 9.46 4.38
N CYS A 8 7.29 9.24 3.79
CA CYS A 8 7.20 8.95 2.36
C CYS A 8 5.93 9.55 1.75
N VAL A 9 6.02 9.79 0.45
CA VAL A 9 4.94 10.37 -0.36
C VAL A 9 5.02 9.81 -1.76
N ASP A 10 3.85 9.54 -2.36
CA ASP A 10 3.76 9.18 -3.76
C ASP A 10 2.52 9.79 -4.40
N TRP A 11 2.68 10.19 -5.66
CA TRP A 11 1.62 10.79 -6.45
C TRP A 11 1.01 9.75 -7.37
N ASN A 12 -0.33 9.69 -7.42
CA ASN A 12 -1.00 8.75 -8.31
C ASN A 12 -0.79 9.15 -9.78
N ALA A 13 -0.15 8.28 -10.54
CA ALA A 13 0.18 8.56 -11.95
C ALA A 13 -1.05 8.50 -12.89
N ILE A 14 -2.13 7.84 -12.47
CA ILE A 14 -3.36 7.66 -13.26
C ILE A 14 -4.40 8.71 -12.86
N ASP A 15 -4.76 8.80 -11.55
CA ASP A 15 -5.59 9.88 -11.03
C ASP A 15 -4.69 10.95 -10.41
N THR A 16 -4.29 11.92 -11.21
CA THR A 16 -3.35 12.97 -10.85
C THR A 16 -3.83 13.91 -9.73
N HIS A 17 -5.02 13.73 -9.22
CA HIS A 17 -5.54 14.47 -8.08
C HIS A 17 -5.28 13.75 -6.73
N LEU A 18 -4.92 12.47 -6.79
CA LEU A 18 -4.68 11.67 -5.58
C LEU A 18 -3.21 11.66 -5.20
N LEU A 19 -2.96 11.89 -3.93
CA LEU A 19 -1.66 11.82 -3.28
C LEU A 19 -1.77 10.88 -2.08
N ALA A 20 -0.74 10.11 -1.82
CA ALA A 20 -0.64 9.29 -0.62
C ALA A 20 0.57 9.69 0.22
N THR A 21 0.46 9.64 1.53
CA THR A 21 1.57 9.87 2.47
C THR A 21 1.60 8.79 3.54
N GLY A 22 2.80 8.35 3.89
CA GLY A 22 3.04 7.44 5.00
C GLY A 22 3.79 8.14 6.13
N SER A 23 3.42 7.84 7.35
CA SER A 23 3.85 8.57 8.54
C SER A 23 4.34 7.65 9.66
N ALA A 24 5.05 8.22 10.61
CA ALA A 24 5.48 7.59 11.86
C ALA A 24 4.30 7.16 12.75
N ASP A 25 3.08 7.65 12.50
CA ASP A 25 1.86 7.26 13.21
C ASP A 25 1.22 5.97 12.70
N HIS A 26 1.94 5.21 11.86
CA HIS A 26 1.56 3.90 11.30
C HIS A 26 0.43 3.97 10.25
N ALA A 27 -0.04 5.16 9.93
CA ALA A 27 -1.14 5.36 8.99
C ALA A 27 -0.66 5.77 7.60
N VAL A 28 -1.39 5.31 6.59
CA VAL A 28 -1.30 5.82 5.23
C VAL A 28 -2.48 6.74 4.99
N ASN A 29 -2.20 8.00 4.70
CA ASN A 29 -3.22 9.00 4.42
C ASN A 29 -3.36 9.22 2.92
N ILE A 30 -4.59 9.18 2.42
CA ILE A 30 -4.93 9.49 1.02
C ILE A 30 -5.55 10.88 0.96
N TRP A 31 -5.05 11.70 0.05
CA TRP A 31 -5.44 13.10 -0.13
C TRP A 31 -5.99 13.32 -1.53
N ASP A 32 -7.08 14.07 -1.64
CA ASP A 32 -7.58 14.58 -2.91
C ASP A 32 -7.27 16.07 -3.00
N MET A 33 -6.41 16.44 -3.93
CA MET A 33 -5.92 17.81 -4.10
C MET A 33 -7.02 18.79 -4.52
N ARG A 34 -8.17 18.30 -5.01
CA ARG A 34 -9.36 19.11 -5.30
C ARG A 34 -10.11 19.54 -4.03
N LYS A 35 -9.84 18.86 -2.91
CA LYS A 35 -10.50 19.10 -1.61
C LYS A 35 -9.67 19.97 -0.65
N LEU A 36 -8.69 20.70 -1.18
CA LEU A 36 -7.98 21.71 -0.40
C LEU A 36 -8.94 22.85 0.00
N ASP A 37 -8.88 23.23 1.26
CA ASP A 37 -9.61 24.41 1.71
C ASP A 37 -8.93 25.70 1.21
N LYS A 38 -9.61 26.86 1.41
CA LYS A 38 -9.10 28.17 0.98
C LYS A 38 -7.79 28.59 1.68
N SER A 39 -7.41 27.93 2.76
CA SER A 39 -6.16 28.14 3.49
C SER A 39 -5.03 27.25 3.00
N GLY A 40 -5.31 26.35 2.04
CA GLY A 40 -4.35 25.34 1.58
C GLY A 40 -4.25 24.14 2.52
N LYS A 41 -5.14 24.04 3.51
CA LYS A 41 -5.17 22.89 4.42
C LYS A 41 -6.03 21.77 3.81
N ALA A 42 -5.49 20.56 3.81
CA ALA A 42 -6.20 19.36 3.40
C ALA A 42 -6.59 18.52 4.64
N THR A 43 -7.68 17.79 4.50
CA THR A 43 -7.99 16.65 5.35
C THR A 43 -7.88 15.38 4.49
N PRO A 44 -7.30 14.28 4.99
CA PRO A 44 -7.23 13.06 4.22
C PRO A 44 -8.65 12.57 3.88
N VAL A 45 -8.84 12.08 2.66
CA VAL A 45 -10.11 11.47 2.25
C VAL A 45 -10.26 10.06 2.79
N TYR A 46 -9.14 9.37 2.99
CA TYR A 46 -9.06 8.08 3.66
C TYR A 46 -7.83 8.03 4.56
N VAL A 47 -7.96 7.32 5.68
CA VAL A 47 -6.87 6.95 6.59
C VAL A 47 -6.84 5.42 6.62
N LEU A 48 -5.78 4.83 6.09
CA LEU A 48 -5.62 3.38 6.03
C LEU A 48 -4.78 2.95 7.22
N GLU A 49 -5.40 2.17 8.10
CA GLU A 49 -4.80 1.62 9.31
C GLU A 49 -4.62 0.11 9.15
N GLY A 50 -3.44 -0.42 9.53
CA GLY A 50 -3.15 -1.85 9.41
C GLY A 50 -1.67 -2.19 9.61
N HIS A 51 -0.79 -1.18 9.63
CA HIS A 51 0.58 -1.33 10.11
C HIS A 51 0.66 -1.12 11.62
N THR A 52 1.64 -1.76 12.25
CA THR A 52 1.88 -1.64 13.70
C THR A 52 3.09 -0.78 14.04
N ASN A 53 3.80 -0.31 13.00
CA ASN A 53 4.95 0.58 13.15
C ASN A 53 5.01 1.58 11.98
N GLY A 54 5.92 2.57 12.05
CA GLY A 54 6.02 3.67 11.09
C GLY A 54 6.16 3.21 9.65
N ILE A 55 5.49 3.92 8.74
CA ILE A 55 5.55 3.67 7.30
C ILE A 55 6.89 4.19 6.78
N THR A 56 7.63 3.36 6.06
CA THR A 56 8.95 3.67 5.50
C THR A 56 8.90 3.98 4.02
N SER A 57 8.03 3.27 3.30
CA SER A 57 7.91 3.40 1.85
C SER A 57 6.46 3.26 1.40
N LEU A 58 6.14 3.88 0.27
CA LEU A 58 4.79 3.94 -0.28
C LEU A 58 4.86 4.09 -1.80
N GLN A 59 4.01 3.35 -2.53
CA GLN A 59 3.92 3.50 -3.98
C GLN A 59 2.54 3.13 -4.50
N TRP A 60 1.97 3.98 -5.36
CA TRP A 60 0.79 3.64 -6.15
C TRP A 60 1.13 2.57 -7.20
N TYR A 61 0.19 1.64 -7.39
CA TYR A 61 0.33 0.64 -8.45
C TYR A 61 0.13 1.28 -9.83
N PRO A 62 1.09 1.14 -10.75
CA PRO A 62 1.02 1.82 -12.05
C PRO A 62 -0.08 1.31 -12.97
N GLY A 63 -0.68 0.16 -12.68
CA GLY A 63 -1.73 -0.47 -13.49
C GLY A 63 -3.16 -0.11 -13.10
N GLN A 64 -3.39 0.47 -11.90
CA GLN A 64 -4.73 0.77 -11.41
C GLN A 64 -4.71 1.90 -10.38
N SER A 65 -5.55 2.93 -10.61
CA SER A 65 -5.56 4.15 -9.79
C SER A 65 -6.08 3.96 -8.36
N SER A 66 -6.79 2.88 -8.08
CA SER A 66 -7.31 2.60 -6.73
C SER A 66 -6.34 1.81 -5.84
N VAL A 67 -5.25 1.29 -6.41
CA VAL A 67 -4.35 0.38 -5.72
C VAL A 67 -3.04 1.05 -5.34
N LEU A 68 -2.60 0.82 -4.11
CA LEU A 68 -1.29 1.25 -3.62
C LEU A 68 -0.70 0.19 -2.68
N ALA A 69 0.60 0.28 -2.44
CA ALA A 69 1.28 -0.52 -1.44
C ALA A 69 2.00 0.39 -0.43
N SER A 70 2.17 -0.11 0.78
CA SER A 70 2.95 0.51 1.85
C SER A 70 3.85 -0.50 2.53
N GLY A 71 5.10 -0.13 2.76
CA GLY A 71 6.07 -0.87 3.55
C GLY A 71 6.33 -0.16 4.88
N ALA A 72 6.61 -0.92 5.94
CA ALA A 72 6.78 -0.34 7.26
C ALA A 72 7.88 -1.05 8.09
N SER A 73 8.23 -0.40 9.19
CA SER A 73 9.19 -0.94 10.17
C SER A 73 8.65 -2.16 10.94
N ASP A 74 7.40 -2.58 10.69
CA ASP A 74 6.81 -3.82 11.21
C ASP A 74 7.14 -5.06 10.35
N SER A 75 8.02 -4.91 9.36
CA SER A 75 8.47 -5.97 8.44
C SER A 75 7.39 -6.43 7.45
N LEU A 76 6.30 -5.68 7.32
CA LEU A 76 5.18 -6.00 6.44
C LEU A 76 5.13 -5.07 5.24
N ILE A 77 4.57 -5.60 4.13
CA ILE A 77 4.10 -4.78 3.02
C ILE A 77 2.62 -5.04 2.86
N ASN A 78 1.83 -4.00 2.96
CA ASN A 78 0.39 -4.03 2.76
C ASN A 78 0.04 -3.53 1.36
N VAL A 79 -0.87 -4.24 0.69
CA VAL A 79 -1.47 -3.79 -0.57
C VAL A 79 -2.92 -3.41 -0.30
N TRP A 80 -3.28 -2.23 -0.75
CA TRP A 80 -4.56 -1.59 -0.48
C TRP A 80 -5.30 -1.33 -1.79
N ASP A 81 -6.61 -1.51 -1.79
CA ASP A 81 -7.51 -1.08 -2.86
C ASP A 81 -8.59 -0.16 -2.29
N ILE A 82 -8.43 1.14 -2.49
CA ILE A 82 -9.36 2.14 -1.95
C ILE A 82 -10.75 2.09 -2.61
N SER A 83 -10.91 1.42 -3.76
CA SER A 83 -12.22 1.24 -4.38
C SER A 83 -13.15 0.33 -3.57
N ARG A 84 -12.59 -0.47 -2.66
CA ARG A 84 -13.35 -1.35 -1.76
C ARG A 84 -13.91 -0.65 -0.54
N ILE A 85 -13.54 0.60 -0.30
CA ILE A 85 -14.06 1.41 0.79
C ILE A 85 -15.48 1.87 0.42
N GLN A 86 -16.46 1.52 1.23
CA GLN A 86 -17.83 1.95 1.01
C GLN A 86 -17.97 3.45 1.31
N SER A 87 -18.66 4.18 0.43
CA SER A 87 -18.78 5.64 0.49
C SER A 87 -19.40 6.18 1.78
N ASP A 88 -20.21 5.37 2.45
CA ASP A 88 -20.95 5.74 3.66
C ASP A 88 -20.32 5.22 4.96
N SER A 89 -19.16 4.57 4.85
CA SER A 89 -18.43 3.97 5.98
C SER A 89 -17.08 4.64 6.19
N ASN A 90 -16.74 4.92 7.43
CA ASN A 90 -15.38 5.28 7.83
C ASN A 90 -14.49 4.03 7.99
N ASP A 91 -15.03 2.85 7.70
CA ASP A 91 -14.29 1.60 7.80
C ASP A 91 -13.41 1.41 6.56
N THR A 92 -12.12 1.53 6.74
CA THR A 92 -11.11 1.35 5.70
C THR A 92 -10.48 -0.05 5.72
N THR A 93 -10.93 -0.95 6.60
CA THR A 93 -10.38 -2.30 6.74
C THR A 93 -10.56 -3.14 5.48
N ALA A 94 -11.66 -2.93 4.75
CA ALA A 94 -11.94 -3.61 3.47
C ALA A 94 -10.91 -3.25 2.37
N ALA A 95 -10.19 -2.14 2.52
CA ALA A 95 -9.18 -1.74 1.56
C ALA A 95 -7.92 -2.62 1.59
N LEU A 96 -7.61 -3.26 2.72
CA LEU A 96 -6.47 -4.18 2.81
C LEU A 96 -6.78 -5.46 2.05
N VAL A 97 -6.15 -5.65 0.89
CA VAL A 97 -6.41 -6.79 0.01
C VAL A 97 -5.35 -7.87 0.09
N PHE A 98 -4.13 -7.49 0.46
CA PHE A 98 -3.03 -8.44 0.59
C PHE A 98 -1.97 -7.91 1.57
N GLN A 99 -1.32 -8.82 2.30
CA GLN A 99 -0.22 -8.52 3.20
C GLN A 99 0.93 -9.49 2.95
N HIS A 100 2.09 -8.96 2.59
CA HIS A 100 3.33 -9.72 2.46
C HIS A 100 4.10 -9.70 3.77
N SER A 101 4.38 -10.89 4.33
CA SER A 101 5.07 -11.07 5.60
C SER A 101 6.39 -11.87 5.46
N GLY A 102 7.03 -11.75 4.29
CA GLY A 102 8.26 -12.49 3.99
C GLY A 102 9.52 -11.89 4.62
N HIS A 103 9.52 -10.61 4.94
CA HIS A 103 10.66 -9.93 5.55
C HIS A 103 10.76 -10.22 7.05
N ARG A 104 11.99 -10.20 7.57
CA ARG A 104 12.29 -10.40 8.99
C ARG A 104 12.72 -9.13 9.71
N GLY A 105 12.95 -8.08 8.96
CA GLY A 105 13.35 -6.76 9.44
C GLY A 105 12.54 -5.68 8.77
N GLU A 106 12.84 -4.44 9.15
CA GLU A 106 12.19 -3.26 8.60
C GLU A 106 12.23 -3.23 7.08
N VAL A 107 11.08 -3.04 6.43
CA VAL A 107 11.02 -2.79 4.99
C VAL A 107 11.57 -1.39 4.74
N THR A 108 12.68 -1.30 4.02
CA THR A 108 13.32 -0.02 3.73
C THR A 108 12.85 0.61 2.44
N ASP A 109 12.57 -0.24 1.43
CA ASP A 109 12.05 0.23 0.13
C ASP A 109 11.38 -0.92 -0.63
N PHE A 110 10.53 -0.57 -1.60
CA PHE A 110 9.99 -1.51 -2.57
C PHE A 110 9.60 -0.80 -3.86
N GLN A 111 9.44 -1.57 -4.93
CA GLN A 111 9.02 -1.05 -6.22
C GLN A 111 8.13 -2.04 -6.96
N TRP A 112 7.03 -1.51 -7.52
CA TRP A 112 6.23 -2.24 -8.49
C TRP A 112 6.98 -2.44 -9.80
N ASN A 113 6.89 -3.64 -10.37
CA ASN A 113 7.38 -3.88 -11.73
C ASN A 113 6.47 -3.16 -12.74
N ALA A 114 7.07 -2.35 -13.62
CA ALA A 114 6.32 -1.57 -14.60
C ALA A 114 5.76 -2.43 -15.75
N THR A 115 6.32 -3.61 -16.00
CA THR A 115 5.96 -4.49 -17.13
C THR A 115 5.21 -5.74 -16.68
N GLU A 116 5.61 -6.34 -15.57
CA GLU A 116 4.98 -7.55 -15.03
C GLU A 116 3.92 -7.19 -14.00
N LYS A 117 2.66 -7.46 -14.34
CA LYS A 117 1.52 -7.13 -13.47
C LYS A 117 1.67 -7.77 -12.10
N TRP A 118 1.31 -7.01 -11.07
CA TRP A 118 1.26 -7.45 -9.67
C TRP A 118 2.58 -7.95 -9.11
N THR A 119 3.68 -7.75 -9.82
CA THR A 119 5.03 -8.14 -9.40
C THR A 119 5.71 -6.99 -8.67
N MET A 120 6.35 -7.29 -7.57
CA MET A 120 7.04 -6.33 -6.73
C MET A 120 8.44 -6.85 -6.36
N LEU A 121 9.38 -5.92 -6.27
CA LEU A 121 10.68 -6.13 -5.64
C LEU A 121 10.69 -5.35 -4.34
N SER A 122 11.13 -5.97 -3.25
CA SER A 122 11.20 -5.33 -1.94
C SER A 122 12.50 -5.65 -1.23
N VAL A 123 12.93 -4.74 -0.37
CA VAL A 123 14.16 -4.84 0.40
C VAL A 123 13.88 -4.55 1.87
N SER A 124 14.58 -5.25 2.73
CA SER A 124 14.51 -5.04 4.18
C SER A 124 15.90 -4.93 4.79
N ASP A 125 15.98 -4.18 5.86
CA ASP A 125 17.15 -4.18 6.75
C ASP A 125 16.95 -5.21 7.86
N GLU A 126 17.93 -6.06 8.08
CA GLU A 126 17.97 -6.94 9.24
C GLU A 126 18.98 -6.41 10.24
N SER A 127 18.48 -5.73 11.26
CA SER A 127 19.27 -5.18 12.37
C SER A 127 19.84 -6.27 13.32
N GLN A 128 19.81 -7.54 12.93
CA GLN A 128 20.35 -8.64 13.74
C GLN A 128 21.86 -8.82 13.53
N PRO A 129 22.62 -9.16 14.55
CA PRO A 129 24.09 -9.27 14.49
C PRO A 129 24.63 -10.31 13.50
N SER A 130 23.77 -11.14 12.90
CA SER A 130 24.15 -12.28 12.05
C SER A 130 23.57 -12.27 10.64
N GLY A 131 22.78 -11.26 10.26
CA GLY A 131 22.11 -11.21 8.97
C GLY A 131 22.21 -9.84 8.32
N GLY A 132 22.49 -9.80 7.03
CA GLY A 132 22.30 -8.62 6.19
C GLY A 132 20.85 -8.52 5.75
N GLY A 133 20.47 -7.37 5.18
CA GLY A 133 19.14 -7.14 4.61
C GLY A 133 18.77 -8.17 3.54
N THR A 134 17.49 -8.33 3.30
CA THR A 134 16.96 -9.25 2.28
C THR A 134 16.37 -8.50 1.10
N VAL A 135 16.54 -9.09 -0.09
CA VAL A 135 15.86 -8.67 -1.32
C VAL A 135 14.90 -9.77 -1.72
N GLN A 136 13.63 -9.43 -1.94
CA GLN A 136 12.60 -10.39 -2.31
C GLN A 136 11.86 -9.91 -3.55
N ALA A 137 11.75 -10.80 -4.56
CA ALA A 137 10.87 -10.60 -5.70
C ALA A 137 9.66 -11.51 -5.52
N TRP A 138 8.47 -10.96 -5.58
CA TRP A 138 7.22 -11.68 -5.34
C TRP A 138 6.06 -11.08 -6.14
N ARG A 139 4.98 -11.82 -6.22
CA ARG A 139 3.81 -11.43 -6.98
C ARG A 139 2.56 -11.64 -6.15
N VAL A 140 1.67 -10.65 -6.17
CA VAL A 140 0.31 -10.81 -5.65
C VAL A 140 -0.42 -11.78 -6.57
N ASN A 141 -1.04 -12.81 -5.98
CA ASN A 141 -1.77 -13.80 -6.77
C ASN A 141 -2.94 -13.13 -7.50
N ASP A 142 -3.09 -13.42 -8.79
CA ASP A 142 -4.18 -12.89 -9.64
C ASP A 142 -5.57 -13.19 -9.08
N MET A 143 -5.71 -14.24 -8.26
CA MET A 143 -6.96 -14.62 -7.59
C MET A 143 -7.53 -13.51 -6.67
N VAL A 144 -6.71 -12.57 -6.21
CA VAL A 144 -7.16 -11.43 -5.38
C VAL A 144 -8.03 -10.46 -6.20
N TYR A 145 -7.84 -10.43 -7.53
CA TYR A 145 -8.50 -9.49 -8.46
C TYR A 145 -9.26 -10.16 -9.61
N THR A 146 -9.35 -11.49 -9.60
CA THR A 146 -10.14 -12.21 -10.60
C THR A 146 -11.57 -12.32 -10.10
N ASP A 147 -12.56 -12.05 -10.97
CA ASP A 147 -13.98 -12.26 -10.67
C ASP A 147 -14.21 -13.69 -10.18
N GLU A 148 -15.03 -13.84 -9.11
CA GLU A 148 -15.34 -15.16 -8.54
C GLU A 148 -15.80 -16.17 -9.58
N GLU A 149 -16.57 -15.74 -10.58
CA GLU A 149 -17.03 -16.60 -11.68
C GLU A 149 -15.88 -17.16 -12.53
N LYS A 150 -14.83 -16.37 -12.80
CA LYS A 150 -13.65 -16.84 -13.53
C LYS A 150 -12.80 -17.78 -12.71
N VAL A 151 -12.63 -17.50 -11.42
CA VAL A 151 -11.92 -18.39 -10.49
C VAL A 151 -12.62 -19.75 -10.40
N LEU A 152 -13.94 -19.77 -10.29
CA LEU A 152 -14.71 -21.00 -10.27
C LEU A 152 -14.65 -21.78 -11.59
N GLN A 153 -14.60 -21.10 -12.74
CA GLN A 153 -14.42 -21.75 -14.05
C GLN A 153 -13.02 -22.37 -14.21
N GLU A 154 -11.98 -21.71 -13.74
CA GLU A 154 -10.61 -22.24 -13.78
C GLU A 154 -10.45 -23.44 -12.82
N LEU A 155 -11.03 -23.38 -11.63
CA LEU A 155 -11.00 -24.49 -10.66
C LEU A 155 -11.79 -25.72 -11.11
N GLN A 156 -12.78 -25.58 -12.00
CA GLN A 156 -13.55 -26.70 -12.55
C GLN A 156 -12.84 -27.41 -13.72
N GLN A 157 -11.73 -26.88 -14.22
CA GLN A 157 -10.95 -27.47 -15.31
C GLN A 157 -9.79 -28.37 -14.82
N TYR A 158 -9.63 -28.51 -13.52
CA TYR A 158 -8.68 -29.41 -12.85
C TYR A 158 -9.41 -30.53 -12.10
#